data_0c506973cf8f027ee322e97bb1ff678b
#
_entry.id   0c506973cf8f027ee322e97bb1ff678b
#
_cell.length_a   1.000
_cell.length_b   1.000
_cell.length_c   1.000
_cell.angle_alpha   90.00
_cell.angle_beta   90.00
_cell.angle_gamma   90.00
#
_symmetry.space_group_name_H-M   'P 1'
#
loop_
_entity.id
_entity.type
_entity.pdbx_description
1 polymer ?
#
loop_
_entity_poly.entity_id
_entity_poly.type
_entity_poly.pdbx_seq_one_letter_code
_entity_poly.pdbx_strand_id
1 'polypeptide(L)'
;EGLFNCNHKTIVNLKSLFYKCHGKVYNEEKKKRKRTPMSHEQNDQQAQMLSGTAWMTASNFISRLLGAAYIIPWYIWMGKYGPQANGLFTMGYNIYAWFLLISTAGVPVAVAKQVAKYNTRDQADHSFALIRGFLKFMGILGLGFAILMYLLSPVFASLSGGGKELIPIMQSLSWAVLIFPSMSVIRGFFQGFNNMKPYAISQIAEQVIRVIWMLLTTFFIMKIGSGDYVQAVTQSTFAAFIGMGASLLVLFYYLAKTGLLSSIFR
;
A
#
# COMPACT_ATOMS: atom_id res chain seq x y z
N GLU A 1 -45.93 -8.24 5.36
CA GLU A 1 -45.61 -7.85 3.94
C GLU A 1 -45.23 -6.36 3.80
N GLY A 2 -44.74 -5.66 4.82
CA GLY A 2 -44.50 -4.22 4.78
C GLY A 2 -43.02 -3.76 5.03
N LEU A 3 -42.06 -4.66 5.26
CA LEU A 3 -40.73 -4.28 5.76
C LEU A 3 -39.55 -4.42 4.77
N PHE A 4 -39.80 -4.93 3.55
CA PHE A 4 -38.72 -5.14 2.55
C PHE A 4 -38.67 -4.10 1.42
N ASN A 5 -39.59 -3.14 1.38
CA ASN A 5 -39.69 -2.19 0.25
C ASN A 5 -39.03 -0.82 0.49
N CYS A 6 -38.46 -0.56 1.66
CA CYS A 6 -37.88 0.75 1.99
C CYS A 6 -36.41 0.90 1.51
N ASN A 7 -35.70 -0.23 1.29
CA ASN A 7 -34.25 -0.18 0.99
C ASN A 7 -33.94 0.05 -0.49
N HIS A 8 -34.83 -0.33 -1.41
CA HIS A 8 -34.57 -0.18 -2.84
C HIS A 8 -34.75 1.27 -3.34
N LYS A 9 -35.72 2.01 -2.78
CA LYS A 9 -35.93 3.43 -3.11
C LYS A 9 -34.83 4.34 -2.55
N THR A 10 -34.28 4.03 -1.36
CA THR A 10 -33.21 4.81 -0.76
C THR A 10 -31.88 4.63 -1.50
N ILE A 11 -31.61 3.41 -2.00
CA ILE A 11 -30.41 3.10 -2.78
C ILE A 11 -30.49 3.72 -4.19
N VAL A 12 -31.67 3.73 -4.80
CA VAL A 12 -31.91 4.40 -6.09
C VAL A 12 -31.77 5.91 -5.94
N ASN A 13 -32.24 6.49 -4.82
CA ASN A 13 -32.09 7.93 -4.54
C ASN A 13 -30.63 8.33 -4.26
N LEU A 14 -29.87 7.50 -3.57
CA LEU A 14 -28.42 7.73 -3.39
C LEU A 14 -27.65 7.60 -4.72
N LYS A 15 -28.02 6.63 -5.58
CA LYS A 15 -27.45 6.56 -6.94
C LYS A 15 -27.82 7.78 -7.77
N SER A 16 -29.08 8.24 -7.71
CA SER A 16 -29.52 9.43 -8.46
C SER A 16 -28.91 10.72 -7.93
N LEU A 17 -28.67 10.83 -6.63
CA LEU A 17 -27.95 11.95 -6.00
C LEU A 17 -26.45 11.92 -6.36
N PHE A 18 -25.84 10.74 -6.41
CA PHE A 18 -24.45 10.58 -6.81
C PHE A 18 -24.24 10.85 -8.30
N TYR A 19 -25.16 10.36 -9.16
CA TYR A 19 -25.20 10.73 -10.58
C TYR A 19 -25.52 12.21 -10.79
N LYS A 20 -26.38 12.80 -9.97
CA LYS A 20 -26.71 14.22 -10.02
C LYS A 20 -25.56 15.12 -9.53
N CYS A 21 -24.86 14.74 -8.46
CA CYS A 21 -23.67 15.46 -8.02
C CYS A 21 -22.48 15.27 -8.98
N HIS A 22 -22.26 14.03 -9.45
CA HIS A 22 -21.20 13.76 -10.42
C HIS A 22 -21.59 14.32 -11.81
N GLY A 23 -22.85 14.19 -12.20
CA GLY A 23 -23.37 14.79 -13.43
C GLY A 23 -23.41 16.32 -13.39
N LYS A 24 -23.59 16.95 -12.22
CA LYS A 24 -23.49 18.42 -12.08
C LYS A 24 -22.04 18.88 -12.15
N VAL A 25 -21.13 18.20 -11.47
CA VAL A 25 -19.68 18.47 -11.55
C VAL A 25 -19.19 18.17 -12.97
N TYR A 26 -19.58 17.04 -13.56
CA TYR A 26 -19.25 16.68 -14.94
C TYR A 26 -19.82 17.67 -15.98
N ASN A 27 -21.08 18.09 -15.83
CA ASN A 27 -21.67 19.06 -16.73
C ASN A 27 -21.10 20.47 -16.54
N GLU A 28 -20.71 20.85 -15.34
CA GLU A 28 -19.96 22.10 -15.09
C GLU A 28 -18.55 22.02 -15.67
N GLU A 29 -17.83 20.90 -15.52
CA GLU A 29 -16.55 20.68 -16.18
C GLU A 29 -16.69 20.63 -17.71
N LYS A 30 -17.72 19.94 -18.25
CA LYS A 30 -17.98 19.92 -19.70
C LYS A 30 -18.35 21.30 -20.25
N LYS A 31 -19.04 22.12 -19.45
CA LYS A 31 -19.36 23.50 -19.78
C LYS A 31 -18.14 24.43 -19.68
N LYS A 32 -17.24 24.15 -18.74
CA LYS A 32 -15.90 24.80 -18.66
C LYS A 32 -15.03 24.36 -19.84
N ARG A 33 -14.96 23.04 -20.17
CA ARG A 33 -14.21 22.53 -21.33
C ARG A 33 -14.63 23.16 -22.67
N LYS A 34 -15.91 23.44 -22.85
CA LYS A 34 -16.39 24.14 -24.08
C LYS A 34 -16.06 25.65 -24.13
N ARG A 35 -15.65 26.22 -23.00
CA ARG A 35 -15.34 27.68 -22.90
C ARG A 35 -13.87 28.00 -22.74
N THR A 36 -13.02 27.00 -22.46
CA THR A 36 -11.57 27.22 -22.31
C THR A 36 -10.85 26.93 -23.63
N PRO A 37 -9.97 27.79 -24.09
CA PRO A 37 -9.08 27.51 -25.22
C PRO A 37 -8.22 26.26 -24.92
N MET A 38 -7.91 25.46 -25.94
CA MET A 38 -7.13 24.21 -25.81
C MET A 38 -5.80 24.38 -25.05
N SER A 39 -5.20 25.55 -25.05
CA SER A 39 -3.98 25.86 -24.29
C SER A 39 -4.17 25.85 -22.76
N HIS A 40 -5.34 26.25 -22.25
CA HIS A 40 -5.63 26.24 -20.82
C HIS A 40 -5.89 24.84 -20.27
N GLU A 41 -6.55 24.00 -21.05
CA GLU A 41 -6.83 22.61 -20.66
C GLU A 41 -5.55 21.77 -20.60
N GLN A 42 -4.62 21.99 -21.52
CA GLN A 42 -3.30 21.36 -21.50
C GLN A 42 -2.46 21.82 -20.29
N ASN A 43 -2.49 23.09 -19.95
CA ASN A 43 -1.78 23.63 -18.80
C ASN A 43 -2.33 23.09 -17.48
N ASP A 44 -3.67 22.94 -17.33
CA ASP A 44 -4.29 22.39 -16.13
C ASP A 44 -3.99 20.91 -15.97
N GLN A 45 -3.96 20.12 -17.05
CA GLN A 45 -3.56 18.71 -17.02
C GLN A 45 -2.08 18.56 -16.66
N GLN A 46 -1.20 19.39 -17.21
CA GLN A 46 0.21 19.41 -16.85
C GLN A 46 0.43 19.79 -15.38
N ALA A 47 -0.29 20.78 -14.88
CA ALA A 47 -0.21 21.21 -13.48
C ALA A 47 -0.67 20.08 -12.51
N GLN A 48 -1.73 19.34 -12.85
CA GLN A 48 -2.18 18.19 -12.08
C GLN A 48 -1.15 17.04 -12.09
N MET A 49 -0.55 16.74 -13.25
CA MET A 49 0.50 15.72 -13.36
C MET A 49 1.75 16.11 -12.57
N LEU A 50 2.18 17.38 -12.65
CA LEU A 50 3.31 17.90 -11.89
C LEU A 50 3.05 17.83 -10.39
N SER A 51 1.88 18.27 -9.94
CA SER A 51 1.47 18.18 -8.53
C SER A 51 1.44 16.72 -8.04
N GLY A 52 0.87 15.80 -8.82
CA GLY A 52 0.84 14.37 -8.49
C GLY A 52 2.24 13.77 -8.38
N THR A 53 3.12 14.08 -9.33
CA THR A 53 4.51 13.63 -9.32
C THR A 53 5.27 14.22 -8.13
N ALA A 54 5.04 15.47 -7.80
CA ALA A 54 5.65 16.12 -6.64
C ALA A 54 5.25 15.43 -5.33
N TRP A 55 3.96 15.08 -5.15
CA TRP A 55 3.49 14.31 -3.99
C TRP A 55 4.15 12.95 -3.87
N MET A 56 4.29 12.21 -4.98
CA MET A 56 4.96 10.90 -4.98
C MET A 56 6.45 11.04 -4.67
N THR A 57 7.13 12.02 -5.26
CA THR A 57 8.55 12.25 -5.02
C THR A 57 8.81 12.68 -3.58
N ALA A 58 8.01 13.60 -3.05
CA ALA A 58 8.09 14.05 -1.67
C ALA A 58 7.85 12.89 -0.68
N SER A 59 6.83 12.05 -0.91
CA SER A 59 6.57 10.90 -0.05
C SER A 59 7.70 9.87 -0.08
N ASN A 60 8.28 9.59 -1.25
CA ASN A 60 9.44 8.72 -1.38
C ASN A 60 10.67 9.28 -0.65
N PHE A 61 10.91 10.57 -0.77
CA PHE A 61 12.04 11.24 -0.11
C PHE A 61 11.88 11.21 1.41
N ILE A 62 10.71 11.60 1.92
CA ILE A 62 10.39 11.56 3.36
C ILE A 62 10.52 10.12 3.90
N SER A 63 10.00 9.13 3.17
CA SER A 63 10.09 7.73 3.59
C SER A 63 11.54 7.23 3.67
N ARG A 64 12.41 7.68 2.76
CA ARG A 64 13.84 7.34 2.80
C ARG A 64 14.59 8.04 3.94
N LEU A 65 14.26 9.31 4.21
CA LEU A 65 14.82 10.03 5.35
C LEU A 65 14.44 9.39 6.68
N LEU A 66 13.17 9.03 6.86
CA LEU A 66 12.70 8.29 8.02
C LEU A 66 13.40 6.93 8.13
N GLY A 67 13.61 6.26 6.98
CA GLY A 67 14.35 5.00 6.89
C GLY A 67 15.83 5.14 7.25
N ALA A 68 16.46 6.28 7.02
CA ALA A 68 17.83 6.55 7.45
C ALA A 68 17.90 6.97 8.94
N ALA A 69 16.93 7.74 9.40
CA ALA A 69 16.93 8.28 10.75
C ALA A 69 16.79 7.21 11.85
N TYR A 70 16.04 6.10 11.60
CA TYR A 70 15.85 5.07 12.62
C TYR A 70 17.12 4.23 12.86
N ILE A 71 18.05 4.18 11.92
CA ILE A 71 19.26 3.33 12.02
C ILE A 71 20.08 3.71 13.24
N ILE A 72 20.23 5.00 13.53
CA ILE A 72 21.06 5.49 14.64
C ILE A 72 20.55 4.98 16.01
N PRO A 73 19.29 5.25 16.43
CA PRO A 73 18.82 4.76 17.73
C PRO A 73 18.71 3.23 17.76
N TRP A 74 18.41 2.59 16.63
CA TRP A 74 18.33 1.14 16.53
C TRP A 74 19.70 0.49 16.85
N TYR A 75 20.79 0.99 16.26
CA TYR A 75 22.15 0.51 16.54
C TYR A 75 22.59 0.78 17.99
N ILE A 76 22.26 1.95 18.54
CA ILE A 76 22.57 2.29 19.93
C ILE A 76 21.92 1.28 20.90
N TRP A 77 20.70 0.88 20.63
CA TRP A 77 19.98 -0.07 21.49
C TRP A 77 20.41 -1.51 21.30
N MET A 78 20.79 -1.91 20.08
CA MET A 78 21.38 -3.24 19.80
C MET A 78 22.78 -3.40 20.42
N GLY A 79 23.51 -2.31 20.62
CA GLY A 79 24.83 -2.31 21.26
C GLY A 79 25.82 -3.25 20.57
N LYS A 80 26.41 -4.17 21.31
CA LYS A 80 27.42 -5.13 20.81
C LYS A 80 26.87 -6.08 19.72
N TYR A 81 25.56 -6.30 19.65
CA TYR A 81 24.94 -7.15 18.65
C TYR A 81 24.54 -6.41 17.36
N GLY A 82 24.80 -5.09 17.29
CA GLY A 82 24.41 -4.26 16.13
C GLY A 82 24.83 -4.82 14.77
N PRO A 83 26.10 -5.21 14.56
CA PRO A 83 26.56 -5.77 13.28
C PRO A 83 25.87 -7.08 12.90
N GLN A 84 25.73 -8.01 13.85
CA GLN A 84 25.04 -9.29 13.62
C GLN A 84 23.56 -9.10 13.33
N ALA A 85 22.90 -8.26 14.12
CA ALA A 85 21.50 -7.90 13.95
C ALA A 85 21.24 -7.25 12.58
N ASN A 86 22.10 -6.34 12.14
CA ASN A 86 21.99 -5.72 10.81
C ASN A 86 22.25 -6.72 9.68
N GLY A 87 23.17 -7.67 9.87
CA GLY A 87 23.40 -8.75 8.91
C GLY A 87 22.14 -9.58 8.69
N LEU A 88 21.53 -10.07 9.76
CA LEU A 88 20.28 -10.84 9.71
C LEU A 88 19.11 -10.04 9.12
N PHE A 89 18.97 -8.77 9.53
CA PHE A 89 17.96 -7.86 8.99
C PHE A 89 18.10 -7.70 7.47
N THR A 90 19.32 -7.43 7.01
CA THR A 90 19.63 -7.22 5.58
C THR A 90 19.41 -8.49 4.76
N MET A 91 19.84 -9.65 5.26
CA MET A 91 19.60 -10.94 4.61
C MET A 91 18.10 -11.22 4.45
N GLY A 92 17.32 -11.05 5.51
CA GLY A 92 15.88 -11.22 5.48
C GLY A 92 15.20 -10.29 4.48
N TYR A 93 15.56 -8.99 4.51
CA TYR A 93 14.99 -8.02 3.57
C TYR A 93 15.38 -8.24 2.12
N ASN A 94 16.59 -8.73 1.82
CA ASN A 94 16.99 -9.07 0.46
C ASN A 94 16.13 -10.19 -0.11
N ILE A 95 15.91 -11.27 0.63
CA ILE A 95 15.05 -12.37 0.21
C ILE A 95 13.60 -11.88 0.05
N TYR A 96 13.09 -11.14 1.02
CA TYR A 96 11.78 -10.53 0.99
C TYR A 96 11.57 -9.63 -0.24
N ALA A 97 12.57 -8.83 -0.61
CA ALA A 97 12.50 -7.96 -1.78
C ALA A 97 12.29 -8.74 -3.09
N TRP A 98 12.93 -9.91 -3.24
CA TRP A 98 12.69 -10.80 -4.38
C TRP A 98 11.27 -11.33 -4.41
N PHE A 99 10.73 -11.76 -3.27
CA PHE A 99 9.33 -12.21 -3.17
C PHE A 99 8.36 -11.09 -3.52
N LEU A 100 8.61 -9.86 -3.06
CA LEU A 100 7.78 -8.70 -3.42
C LEU A 100 7.85 -8.40 -4.92
N LEU A 101 9.04 -8.40 -5.49
CA LEU A 101 9.24 -8.11 -6.91
C LEU A 101 8.47 -9.10 -7.79
N ILE A 102 8.59 -10.40 -7.48
CA ILE A 102 7.91 -11.46 -8.23
C ILE A 102 6.40 -11.41 -8.01
N SER A 103 5.95 -11.23 -6.77
CA SER A 103 4.52 -11.25 -6.41
C SER A 103 3.73 -10.09 -7.00
N THR A 104 4.36 -8.96 -7.28
CA THR A 104 3.69 -7.79 -7.86
C THR A 104 3.93 -7.57 -9.34
N ALA A 105 5.12 -7.96 -9.85
CA ALA A 105 5.50 -8.04 -11.28
C ALA A 105 4.88 -6.95 -12.20
N GLY A 106 4.89 -5.68 -11.77
CA GLY A 106 4.36 -4.57 -12.58
C GLY A 106 2.83 -4.41 -12.58
N VAL A 107 2.09 -5.22 -11.81
CA VAL A 107 0.63 -5.14 -11.71
C VAL A 107 0.11 -3.76 -11.29
N PRO A 108 0.69 -3.03 -10.33
CA PRO A 108 0.22 -1.68 -9.98
C PRO A 108 0.22 -0.74 -11.18
N VAL A 109 1.26 -0.80 -12.00
CA VAL A 109 1.39 0.01 -13.22
C VAL A 109 0.37 -0.40 -14.28
N ALA A 110 0.13 -1.70 -14.44
CA ALA A 110 -0.88 -2.22 -15.36
C ALA A 110 -2.29 -1.78 -14.93
N VAL A 111 -2.61 -1.89 -13.65
CA VAL A 111 -3.89 -1.42 -13.07
C VAL A 111 -4.05 0.07 -13.30
N ALA A 112 -3.03 0.89 -12.99
CA ALA A 112 -3.09 2.33 -13.20
C ALA A 112 -3.35 2.70 -14.66
N LYS A 113 -2.67 2.05 -15.62
CA LYS A 113 -2.88 2.27 -17.07
C LYS A 113 -4.30 1.90 -17.51
N GLN A 114 -4.81 0.75 -17.07
CA GLN A 114 -6.16 0.31 -17.46
C GLN A 114 -7.24 1.19 -16.85
N VAL A 115 -7.12 1.55 -15.57
CA VAL A 115 -8.03 2.47 -14.90
C VAL A 115 -8.05 3.83 -15.60
N ALA A 116 -6.88 4.39 -15.93
CA ALA A 116 -6.79 5.64 -16.66
C ALA A 116 -7.49 5.54 -18.03
N LYS A 117 -7.30 4.43 -18.77
CA LYS A 117 -7.96 4.18 -20.05
C LYS A 117 -9.48 4.11 -19.94
N TYR A 118 -10.03 3.42 -18.93
CA TYR A 118 -11.48 3.37 -18.71
C TYR A 118 -12.03 4.70 -18.23
N ASN A 119 -11.29 5.43 -17.42
CA ASN A 119 -11.68 6.75 -16.95
C ASN A 119 -11.80 7.76 -18.12
N THR A 120 -10.88 7.72 -19.09
CA THR A 120 -10.94 8.59 -20.28
C THR A 120 -12.11 8.26 -21.22
N ARG A 121 -12.64 7.02 -21.14
CA ARG A 121 -13.79 6.53 -21.92
C ARG A 121 -15.14 6.66 -21.21
N ASP A 122 -15.16 7.26 -20.03
CA ASP A 122 -16.36 7.39 -19.17
C ASP A 122 -16.98 6.03 -18.77
N GLN A 123 -16.15 4.98 -18.69
CA GLN A 123 -16.53 3.60 -18.37
C GLN A 123 -16.11 3.24 -16.93
N ALA A 124 -16.59 3.99 -15.95
CA ALA A 124 -16.21 3.81 -14.54
C ALA A 124 -16.57 2.40 -13.99
N ASP A 125 -17.70 1.83 -14.41
CA ASP A 125 -18.15 0.51 -13.97
C ASP A 125 -17.15 -0.60 -14.36
N HIS A 126 -16.54 -0.49 -15.54
CA HIS A 126 -15.49 -1.41 -15.98
C HIS A 126 -14.22 -1.29 -15.15
N SER A 127 -13.87 -0.08 -14.69
CA SER A 127 -12.75 0.13 -13.77
C SER A 127 -12.97 -0.58 -12.45
N PHE A 128 -14.19 -0.53 -11.88
CA PHE A 128 -14.50 -1.20 -10.60
C PHE A 128 -14.52 -2.72 -10.74
N ALA A 129 -15.06 -3.27 -11.82
CA ALA A 129 -15.03 -4.70 -12.10
C ALA A 129 -13.59 -5.22 -12.24
N LEU A 130 -12.75 -4.46 -12.95
CA LEU A 130 -11.36 -4.78 -13.15
C LEU A 130 -10.59 -4.82 -11.82
N ILE A 131 -10.75 -3.81 -10.97
CA ILE A 131 -10.08 -3.76 -9.66
C ILE A 131 -10.50 -4.92 -8.78
N ARG A 132 -11.79 -5.25 -8.75
CA ARG A 132 -12.31 -6.38 -7.99
C ARG A 132 -11.65 -7.69 -8.43
N GLY A 133 -11.49 -7.89 -9.74
CA GLY A 133 -10.77 -9.02 -10.30
C GLY A 133 -9.30 -9.05 -9.87
N PHE A 134 -8.61 -7.93 -10.00
CA PHE A 134 -7.21 -7.83 -9.59
C PHE A 134 -7.01 -7.97 -8.08
N LEU A 135 -7.89 -7.44 -7.24
CA LEU A 135 -7.80 -7.62 -5.79
C LEU A 135 -7.93 -9.10 -5.38
N LYS A 136 -8.89 -9.82 -5.97
CA LYS A 136 -9.05 -11.26 -5.73
C LYS A 136 -7.82 -12.04 -6.19
N PHE A 137 -7.37 -11.79 -7.42
CA PHE A 137 -6.21 -12.45 -8.00
C PHE A 137 -4.94 -12.19 -7.19
N MET A 138 -4.67 -10.91 -6.84
CA MET A 138 -3.51 -10.53 -6.07
C MET A 138 -3.59 -10.97 -4.60
N GLY A 139 -4.79 -11.08 -4.03
CA GLY A 139 -4.99 -11.67 -2.71
C GLY A 139 -4.60 -13.15 -2.67
N ILE A 140 -5.05 -13.93 -3.66
CA ILE A 140 -4.68 -15.35 -3.78
C ILE A 140 -3.18 -15.50 -4.04
N LEU A 141 -2.62 -14.68 -4.93
CA LEU A 141 -1.19 -14.69 -5.25
C LEU A 141 -0.35 -14.33 -4.01
N GLY A 142 -0.74 -13.29 -3.29
CA GLY A 142 -0.08 -12.88 -2.05
C GLY A 142 -0.11 -13.96 -0.99
N LEU A 143 -1.25 -14.65 -0.83
CA LEU A 143 -1.37 -15.80 0.07
C LEU A 143 -0.42 -16.94 -0.36
N GLY A 144 -0.39 -17.27 -1.64
CA GLY A 144 0.50 -18.30 -2.17
C GLY A 144 1.98 -18.00 -1.92
N PHE A 145 2.42 -16.78 -2.21
CA PHE A 145 3.81 -16.35 -1.96
C PHE A 145 4.14 -16.24 -0.49
N ALA A 146 3.20 -15.82 0.36
CA ALA A 146 3.40 -15.77 1.81
C ALA A 146 3.59 -17.17 2.39
N ILE A 147 2.75 -18.13 2.02
CA ILE A 147 2.89 -19.53 2.42
C ILE A 147 4.21 -20.11 1.92
N LEU A 148 4.55 -19.86 0.66
CA LEU A 148 5.80 -20.33 0.05
C LEU A 148 7.01 -19.78 0.81
N MET A 149 7.05 -18.48 1.10
CA MET A 149 8.14 -17.84 1.86
C MET A 149 8.21 -18.39 3.29
N TYR A 150 7.06 -18.60 3.93
CA TYR A 150 6.99 -19.15 5.29
C TYR A 150 7.55 -20.57 5.36
N LEU A 151 7.12 -21.45 4.45
CA LEU A 151 7.54 -22.84 4.43
C LEU A 151 8.99 -23.03 3.97
N LEU A 152 9.46 -22.22 3.03
CA LEU A 152 10.83 -22.27 2.52
C LEU A 152 11.82 -21.47 3.38
N SER A 153 11.36 -20.83 4.47
CA SER A 153 12.25 -20.05 5.36
C SER A 153 13.45 -20.85 5.89
N PRO A 154 13.37 -22.15 6.28
CA PRO A 154 14.53 -22.91 6.70
C PRO A 154 15.53 -23.15 5.57
N VAL A 155 15.04 -23.36 4.34
CA VAL A 155 15.87 -23.60 3.17
C VAL A 155 16.65 -22.34 2.82
N PHE A 156 15.98 -21.20 2.73
CA PHE A 156 16.63 -19.92 2.44
C PHE A 156 17.59 -19.50 3.56
N ALA A 157 17.25 -19.77 4.81
CA ALA A 157 18.12 -19.48 5.95
C ALA A 157 19.43 -20.29 5.87
N SER A 158 19.37 -21.56 5.46
CA SER A 158 20.56 -22.39 5.29
C SER A 158 21.41 -21.95 4.09
N LEU A 159 20.75 -21.62 2.96
CA LEU A 159 21.44 -21.22 1.73
C LEU A 159 22.11 -19.84 1.83
N SER A 160 21.51 -18.92 2.60
CA SER A 160 22.05 -17.56 2.78
C SER A 160 23.10 -17.46 3.88
N GLY A 161 23.37 -18.55 4.62
CA GLY A 161 24.34 -18.55 5.73
C GLY A 161 23.82 -17.86 7.01
N GLY A 162 22.56 -17.46 7.08
CA GLY A 162 21.96 -16.81 8.24
C GLY A 162 21.58 -17.77 9.37
N GLY A 163 21.73 -19.09 9.15
CA GLY A 163 21.46 -20.10 10.14
C GLY A 163 20.02 -20.11 10.67
N LYS A 164 19.82 -20.75 11.81
CA LYS A 164 18.49 -20.85 12.44
C LYS A 164 17.89 -19.50 12.87
N GLU A 165 18.74 -18.52 13.11
CA GLU A 165 18.35 -17.19 13.57
C GLU A 165 17.57 -16.39 12.48
N LEU A 166 17.81 -16.69 11.20
CA LEU A 166 17.13 -16.03 10.09
C LEU A 166 15.70 -16.57 9.87
N ILE A 167 15.38 -17.77 10.34
CA ILE A 167 14.06 -18.40 10.14
C ILE A 167 12.91 -17.52 10.68
N PRO A 168 12.90 -17.13 11.97
CA PRO A 168 11.79 -16.32 12.50
C PRO A 168 11.69 -14.94 11.82
N ILE A 169 12.81 -14.40 11.36
CA ILE A 169 12.85 -13.12 10.63
C ILE A 169 12.13 -13.26 9.30
N MET A 170 12.40 -14.32 8.53
CA MET A 170 11.72 -14.58 7.25
C MET A 170 10.24 -14.89 7.44
N GLN A 171 9.90 -15.66 8.49
CA GLN A 171 8.51 -15.94 8.83
C GLN A 171 7.73 -14.67 9.19
N SER A 172 8.34 -13.73 9.88
CA SER A 172 7.73 -12.43 10.17
C SER A 172 7.49 -11.59 8.90
N LEU A 173 8.43 -11.61 7.95
CA LEU A 173 8.31 -10.91 6.67
C LEU A 173 7.28 -11.54 5.73
N SER A 174 6.99 -12.84 5.85
CA SER A 174 5.98 -13.51 5.03
C SER A 174 4.57 -12.90 5.21
N TRP A 175 4.25 -12.41 6.42
CA TRP A 175 3.00 -11.68 6.68
C TRP A 175 2.90 -10.38 5.88
N ALA A 176 4.02 -9.71 5.65
CA ALA A 176 4.05 -8.51 4.81
C ALA A 176 3.84 -8.86 3.33
N VAL A 177 4.38 -9.98 2.84
CA VAL A 177 4.14 -10.49 1.49
C VAL A 177 2.67 -10.80 1.24
N LEU A 178 1.93 -11.24 2.25
CA LEU A 178 0.49 -11.51 2.17
C LEU A 178 -0.32 -10.26 1.77
N ILE A 179 -0.01 -9.13 2.39
CA ILE A 179 -0.81 -7.90 2.24
C ILE A 179 -0.37 -7.07 1.03
N PHE A 180 0.92 -7.04 0.74
CA PHE A 180 1.51 -6.10 -0.22
C PHE A 180 0.90 -6.16 -1.63
N PRO A 181 0.64 -7.33 -2.25
CA PRO A 181 0.07 -7.39 -3.59
C PRO A 181 -1.31 -6.74 -3.69
N SER A 182 -2.18 -7.01 -2.72
CA SER A 182 -3.52 -6.40 -2.64
C SER A 182 -3.46 -4.89 -2.42
N MET A 183 -2.59 -4.44 -1.52
CA MET A 183 -2.36 -3.02 -1.26
C MET A 183 -1.84 -2.30 -2.51
N SER A 184 -0.97 -2.94 -3.28
CA SER A 184 -0.39 -2.38 -4.50
C SER A 184 -1.44 -2.13 -5.59
N VAL A 185 -2.47 -2.98 -5.69
CA VAL A 185 -3.62 -2.78 -6.60
C VAL A 185 -4.40 -1.53 -6.23
N ILE A 186 -4.69 -1.32 -4.94
CA ILE A 186 -5.42 -0.13 -4.47
C ILE A 186 -4.61 1.15 -4.74
N ARG A 187 -3.31 1.11 -4.52
CA ARG A 187 -2.41 2.22 -4.87
C ARG A 187 -2.42 2.51 -6.37
N GLY A 188 -2.33 1.47 -7.21
CA GLY A 188 -2.42 1.58 -8.67
C GLY A 188 -3.77 2.17 -9.13
N PHE A 189 -4.84 1.84 -8.45
CA PHE A 189 -6.17 2.41 -8.70
C PHE A 189 -6.20 3.93 -8.53
N PHE A 190 -5.72 4.43 -7.38
CA PHE A 190 -5.65 5.87 -7.14
C PHE A 190 -4.75 6.60 -8.15
N GLN A 191 -3.64 5.96 -8.56
CA GLN A 191 -2.77 6.48 -9.62
C GLN A 191 -3.51 6.57 -10.96
N GLY A 192 -4.31 5.58 -11.31
CA GLY A 192 -5.11 5.56 -12.53
C GLY A 192 -6.16 6.67 -12.61
N PHE A 193 -6.67 7.11 -11.46
CA PHE A 193 -7.55 8.29 -11.36
C PHE A 193 -6.81 9.63 -11.28
N ASN A 194 -5.48 9.63 -11.48
CA ASN A 194 -4.62 10.80 -11.34
C ASN A 194 -4.70 11.46 -9.94
N ASN A 195 -5.13 10.71 -8.93
CA ASN A 195 -5.18 11.16 -7.54
C ASN A 195 -4.04 10.52 -6.73
N MET A 196 -2.89 11.19 -6.74
CA MET A 196 -1.67 10.68 -6.09
C MET A 196 -1.63 10.91 -4.56
N LYS A 197 -2.53 11.75 -4.02
CA LYS A 197 -2.53 12.08 -2.59
C LYS A 197 -2.75 10.86 -1.67
N PRO A 198 -3.76 9.99 -1.91
CA PRO A 198 -3.96 8.80 -1.07
C PRO A 198 -2.76 7.85 -1.11
N TYR A 199 -2.12 7.70 -2.27
CA TYR A 199 -0.89 6.93 -2.42
C TYR A 199 0.22 7.51 -1.53
N ALA A 200 0.52 8.79 -1.67
CA ALA A 200 1.61 9.45 -0.93
C ALA A 200 1.38 9.40 0.59
N ILE A 201 0.17 9.71 1.05
CA ILE A 201 -0.18 9.69 2.47
C ILE A 201 -0.11 8.28 3.04
N SER A 202 -0.60 7.27 2.30
CA SER A 202 -0.52 5.87 2.72
C SER A 202 0.93 5.39 2.85
N GLN A 203 1.82 5.84 1.99
CA GLN A 203 3.25 5.49 2.04
C GLN A 203 3.96 6.14 3.23
N ILE A 204 3.66 7.40 3.52
CA ILE A 204 4.22 8.08 4.69
C ILE A 204 3.70 7.42 5.98
N ALA A 205 2.40 7.15 6.07
CA ALA A 205 1.79 6.48 7.23
C ALA A 205 2.41 5.09 7.45
N GLU A 206 2.60 4.31 6.38
CA GLU A 206 3.30 3.02 6.43
C GLU A 206 4.68 3.17 7.06
N GLN A 207 5.47 4.12 6.58
CA GLN A 207 6.84 4.29 7.04
C GLN A 207 6.92 4.80 8.47
N VAL A 208 6.07 5.76 8.85
CA VAL A 208 6.03 6.30 10.21
C VAL A 208 5.67 5.20 11.22
N ILE A 209 4.61 4.45 10.96
CA ILE A 209 4.17 3.37 11.85
C ILE A 209 5.21 2.25 11.91
N ARG A 210 5.83 1.90 10.80
CA ARG A 210 6.94 0.93 10.74
C ARG A 210 8.10 1.35 11.63
N VAL A 211 8.54 2.60 11.52
CA VAL A 211 9.67 3.12 12.32
C VAL A 211 9.32 3.17 13.79
N ILE A 212 8.14 3.66 14.15
CA ILE A 212 7.67 3.70 15.54
C ILE A 212 7.65 2.29 16.14
N TRP A 213 7.03 1.33 15.45
CA TRP A 213 6.95 -0.05 15.92
C TRP A 213 8.34 -0.67 16.10
N MET A 214 9.21 -0.51 15.10
CA MET A 214 10.57 -1.03 15.13
C MET A 214 11.37 -0.48 16.32
N LEU A 215 11.33 0.82 16.53
CA LEU A 215 12.06 1.46 17.64
C LEU A 215 11.49 1.05 18.99
N LEU A 216 10.18 1.09 19.16
CA LEU A 216 9.54 0.69 20.41
C LEU A 216 9.87 -0.75 20.78
N THR A 217 9.67 -1.68 19.86
CA THR A 217 9.91 -3.11 20.12
C THR A 217 11.38 -3.41 20.39
N THR A 218 12.30 -2.79 19.64
CA THR A 218 13.73 -2.94 19.87
C THR A 218 14.13 -2.40 21.24
N PHE A 219 13.64 -1.23 21.62
CA PHE A 219 13.89 -0.65 22.94
C PHE A 219 13.39 -1.56 24.06
N PHE A 220 12.14 -2.01 23.98
CA PHE A 220 11.55 -2.87 25.00
C PHE A 220 12.30 -4.20 25.13
N ILE A 221 12.64 -4.86 24.03
CA ILE A 221 13.30 -6.18 24.06
C ILE A 221 14.76 -6.04 24.55
N MET A 222 15.50 -5.06 24.05
CA MET A 222 16.95 -4.94 24.33
C MET A 222 17.25 -4.26 25.68
N LYS A 223 16.39 -3.34 26.17
CA LYS A 223 16.66 -2.56 27.39
C LYS A 223 15.86 -3.02 28.60
N ILE A 224 14.66 -3.53 28.41
CA ILE A 224 13.75 -3.90 29.50
C ILE A 224 13.52 -5.41 29.54
N GLY A 225 13.51 -6.07 28.38
CA GLY A 225 13.18 -7.48 28.23
C GLY A 225 14.37 -8.43 28.26
N SER A 226 14.30 -9.46 27.42
CA SER A 226 15.25 -10.60 27.39
C SER A 226 16.67 -10.23 26.91
N GLY A 227 16.84 -9.11 26.21
CA GLY A 227 18.09 -8.76 25.53
C GLY A 227 18.42 -9.64 24.32
N ASP A 228 17.44 -10.44 23.83
CA ASP A 228 17.60 -11.30 22.68
C ASP A 228 17.52 -10.47 21.38
N TYR A 229 18.68 -10.32 20.72
CA TYR A 229 18.78 -9.56 19.48
C TYR A 229 18.04 -10.21 18.31
N VAL A 230 17.90 -11.55 18.28
CA VAL A 230 17.13 -12.25 17.22
C VAL A 230 15.65 -11.91 17.33
N GLN A 231 15.11 -11.91 18.54
CA GLN A 231 13.74 -11.49 18.80
C GLN A 231 13.53 -10.02 18.46
N ALA A 232 14.49 -9.15 18.80
CA ALA A 232 14.42 -7.73 18.46
C ALA A 232 14.44 -7.49 16.94
N VAL A 233 15.29 -8.21 16.19
CA VAL A 233 15.30 -8.15 14.71
C VAL A 233 14.01 -8.71 14.12
N THR A 234 13.48 -9.81 14.64
CA THR A 234 12.22 -10.41 14.20
C THR A 234 11.06 -9.41 14.36
N GLN A 235 10.96 -8.73 15.49
CA GLN A 235 9.95 -7.69 15.71
C GLN A 235 10.19 -6.45 14.84
N SER A 236 11.45 -6.11 14.60
CA SER A 236 11.81 -5.02 13.68
C SER A 236 11.39 -5.32 12.24
N THR A 237 11.45 -6.56 11.79
CA THR A 237 10.99 -6.97 10.46
C THR A 237 9.47 -7.12 10.41
N PHE A 238 8.83 -7.57 11.49
CA PHE A 238 7.37 -7.61 11.61
C PHE A 238 6.73 -6.20 11.52
N ALA A 239 7.48 -5.15 11.85
CA ALA A 239 7.06 -3.77 11.63
C ALA A 239 6.64 -3.48 10.18
N ALA A 240 7.14 -4.21 9.19
CA ALA A 240 6.71 -4.09 7.80
C ALA A 240 5.22 -4.46 7.63
N PHE A 241 4.78 -5.56 8.25
CA PHE A 241 3.37 -5.97 8.26
C PHE A 241 2.49 -4.93 8.95
N ILE A 242 2.88 -4.45 10.13
CA ILE A 242 2.14 -3.43 10.88
C ILE A 242 2.03 -2.13 10.09
N GLY A 243 3.13 -1.68 9.47
CA GLY A 243 3.15 -0.49 8.61
C GLY A 243 2.22 -0.64 7.40
N MET A 244 2.22 -1.80 6.74
CA MET A 244 1.31 -2.07 5.62
C MET A 244 -0.15 -2.11 6.07
N GLY A 245 -0.45 -2.63 7.25
CA GLY A 245 -1.77 -2.59 7.86
C GLY A 245 -2.27 -1.15 8.03
N ALA A 246 -1.43 -0.28 8.59
CA ALA A 246 -1.73 1.15 8.72
C ALA A 246 -1.95 1.82 7.35
N SER A 247 -1.13 1.49 6.35
CA SER A 247 -1.29 1.97 4.99
C SER A 247 -2.63 1.55 4.37
N LEU A 248 -3.03 0.30 4.56
CA LEU A 248 -4.34 -0.20 4.11
C LEU A 248 -5.49 0.56 4.77
N LEU A 249 -5.42 0.81 6.07
CA LEU A 249 -6.45 1.60 6.77
C LEU A 249 -6.59 2.99 6.17
N VAL A 250 -5.48 3.66 5.87
CA VAL A 250 -5.48 4.96 5.20
C VAL A 250 -6.12 4.87 3.82
N LEU A 251 -5.77 3.86 3.02
CA LEU A 251 -6.33 3.67 1.68
C LEU A 251 -7.83 3.36 1.74
N PHE A 252 -8.28 2.53 2.68
CA PHE A 252 -9.71 2.25 2.89
C PHE A 252 -10.48 3.48 3.36
N TYR A 253 -9.89 4.31 4.22
CA TYR A 253 -10.48 5.59 4.61
C TYR A 253 -10.72 6.49 3.39
N TYR A 254 -9.74 6.62 2.49
CA TYR A 254 -9.92 7.39 1.26
C TYR A 254 -10.94 6.77 0.30
N LEU A 255 -10.99 5.45 0.17
CA LEU A 255 -12.02 4.75 -0.61
C LEU A 255 -13.42 4.98 -0.04
N ALA A 256 -13.57 4.95 1.29
CA ALA A 256 -14.84 5.22 1.97
C ALA A 256 -15.26 6.68 1.78
N LYS A 257 -14.32 7.63 1.98
CA LYS A 257 -14.58 9.06 1.83
C LYS A 257 -15.01 9.45 0.41
N THR A 258 -14.47 8.76 -0.59
CA THR A 258 -14.84 8.99 -2.00
C THR A 258 -16.10 8.23 -2.42
N GLY A 259 -16.72 7.44 -1.53
CA GLY A 259 -17.89 6.61 -1.85
C GLY A 259 -17.61 5.43 -2.78
N LEU A 260 -16.34 5.21 -3.14
CA LEU A 260 -15.92 4.17 -4.08
C LEU A 260 -15.91 2.77 -3.45
N LEU A 261 -15.88 2.70 -2.11
CA LEU A 261 -15.85 1.44 -1.38
C LEU A 261 -17.06 0.55 -1.72
N SER A 262 -18.27 1.14 -1.71
CA SER A 262 -19.50 0.42 -2.03
C SER A 262 -19.53 -0.09 -3.49
N SER A 263 -18.89 0.64 -4.41
CA SER A 263 -18.82 0.26 -5.83
C SER A 263 -17.80 -0.84 -6.10
N ILE A 264 -16.73 -0.92 -5.30
CA ILE A 264 -15.69 -1.96 -5.42
C ILE A 264 -16.16 -3.28 -4.80
N PHE A 265 -16.90 -3.26 -3.69
CA PHE A 265 -17.29 -4.48 -2.97
C PHE A 265 -18.72 -4.98 -3.28
N ARG A 266 -19.45 -4.30 -4.14
CA ARG A 266 -20.74 -4.73 -4.66
C ARG A 266 -20.56 -5.60 -5.91
#